data_901952f83059fe7c218d2b752a542b2f
#
_entry.id   901952f83059fe7c218d2b752a542b2f
#
_cell.length_a   1.000
_cell.length_b   1.000
_cell.length_c   1.000
_cell.angle_alpha   90.00
_cell.angle_beta   90.00
_cell.angle_gamma   90.00
#
_symmetry.space_group_name_H-M   'P 1'
#
loop_
_entity.id
_entity.type
_entity.pdbx_description
1 polymer ?
#
loop_
_entity_poly.entity_id
_entity_poly.type
_entity_poly.pdbx_seq_one_letter_code
_entity_poly.pdbx_strand_id
1 'polypeptide(L)'
;MLSGCKGIGNQEGDLKDIKLEDWPMTDCSTSTRPVRDLIAYKLLGMPYNWEIDWMSGTTYIISPDYGGSKIPFPYQDYLAKNLCSGTHGAYMNLIEGKADVIIASRDISRNEKASAAELGVGLETAPLAIDALVFIVNPKNPVKNLTADQVRKIYTGEITNWKEVGGVDHTITPYIRDADSGSQEKMETLVMQGLTMIDRTDENYMYEIIGSQMISPYAQLEIDEYGIGYTPFFYCTAMVRDLMRVDMLSIDGVAPTKESLRSNKYPFVSSIYAAVRKTENHESMAYKLYQFLFTKKGADMIDESGYIAIR
;
A
#
# COMPACT_ATOMS: atom_id res chain seq x y z
N MET A 1 -11.92 -6.38 -22.68
CA MET A 1 -11.00 -6.70 -23.77
C MET A 1 -9.61 -6.28 -23.36
N LEU A 2 -8.78 -7.26 -23.00
CA LEU A 2 -7.38 -7.05 -22.65
C LEU A 2 -6.60 -6.83 -23.96
N SER A 3 -6.25 -5.58 -24.24
CA SER A 3 -5.42 -5.24 -25.41
C SER A 3 -3.95 -5.24 -24.97
N GLY A 4 -3.22 -6.24 -25.46
CA GLY A 4 -1.84 -6.28 -25.88
C GLY A 4 -0.77 -5.58 -25.04
N CYS A 5 -0.30 -6.19 -23.94
CA CYS A 5 1.07 -5.99 -23.51
C CYS A 5 1.99 -6.75 -24.47
N LYS A 6 2.63 -6.03 -25.40
CA LYS A 6 3.80 -6.57 -26.11
C LYS A 6 4.89 -6.83 -25.07
N GLY A 7 5.38 -8.07 -25.04
CA GLY A 7 6.43 -8.51 -24.14
C GLY A 7 7.64 -7.58 -24.21
N ILE A 8 8.01 -7.05 -23.05
CA ILE A 8 9.29 -6.39 -22.82
C ILE A 8 10.33 -7.50 -22.92
N GLY A 9 11.19 -7.40 -23.93
CA GLY A 9 12.19 -8.38 -24.24
C GLY A 9 13.12 -8.62 -23.05
N ASN A 10 13.49 -9.90 -22.85
CA ASN A 10 14.52 -10.36 -21.94
C ASN A 10 15.85 -9.62 -22.16
N GLN A 11 16.07 -8.51 -21.46
CA GLN A 11 17.40 -8.05 -21.13
C GLN A 11 17.59 -8.35 -19.64
N GLU A 12 18.25 -9.49 -19.35
CA GLU A 12 18.77 -9.80 -18.03
C GLU A 12 19.91 -8.81 -17.70
N GLY A 13 19.57 -7.59 -17.40
CA GLY A 13 20.45 -6.63 -16.75
C GLY A 13 20.56 -7.03 -15.28
N ASP A 14 21.57 -7.82 -14.95
CA ASP A 14 21.84 -8.26 -13.58
C ASP A 14 22.36 -7.05 -12.79
N LEU A 15 21.46 -6.28 -12.15
CA LEU A 15 21.86 -5.22 -11.23
C LEU A 15 22.45 -5.88 -9.98
N LYS A 16 23.75 -5.66 -9.75
CA LYS A 16 24.49 -6.16 -8.59
C LYS A 16 25.47 -5.09 -8.11
N ASP A 17 25.77 -5.17 -6.83
CA ASP A 17 26.84 -4.38 -6.19
C ASP A 17 26.77 -2.88 -6.54
N ILE A 18 25.53 -2.33 -6.55
CA ILE A 18 25.30 -0.92 -6.80
C ILE A 18 25.86 -0.13 -5.62
N LYS A 19 26.65 0.90 -5.90
CA LYS A 19 27.09 1.82 -4.85
C LYS A 19 25.98 2.77 -4.47
N LEU A 20 25.95 3.18 -3.21
CA LEU A 20 24.94 4.12 -2.75
C LEU A 20 24.99 5.47 -3.48
N GLU A 21 26.18 5.91 -3.87
CA GLU A 21 26.36 7.14 -4.67
C GLU A 21 25.60 7.11 -6.00
N ASP A 22 25.51 5.93 -6.63
CA ASP A 22 24.79 5.70 -7.90
C ASP A 22 23.30 5.36 -7.70
N TRP A 23 22.87 5.15 -6.45
CA TRP A 23 21.46 4.83 -6.15
C TRP A 23 20.56 6.04 -6.48
N PRO A 24 19.44 5.86 -7.22
CA PRO A 24 18.56 6.96 -7.57
C PRO A 24 17.79 7.48 -6.35
N MET A 25 17.20 8.65 -6.50
CA MET A 25 16.22 9.15 -5.53
C MET A 25 14.94 8.32 -5.67
N THR A 26 14.59 7.59 -4.62
CA THR A 26 13.37 6.76 -4.61
C THR A 26 12.36 7.29 -3.59
N ASP A 27 11.07 7.09 -3.87
CA ASP A 27 10.01 7.39 -2.92
C ASP A 27 8.97 6.27 -2.90
N CYS A 28 8.17 6.21 -1.85
CA CYS A 28 7.18 5.15 -1.73
C CYS A 28 5.97 5.53 -0.88
N SER A 29 4.91 4.73 -1.04
CA SER A 29 3.81 4.70 -0.08
C SER A 29 4.23 4.01 1.21
N THR A 30 3.60 4.34 2.33
CA THR A 30 3.93 3.72 3.63
C THR A 30 3.86 2.20 3.57
N SER A 31 2.82 1.63 2.94
CA SER A 31 2.67 0.18 2.83
C SER A 31 3.68 -0.47 1.86
N THR A 32 4.24 0.28 0.91
CA THR A 32 5.23 -0.25 -0.05
C THR A 32 6.68 -0.02 0.38
N ARG A 33 6.89 0.63 1.53
CA ARG A 33 8.23 0.82 2.10
C ARG A 33 9.01 -0.49 2.25
N PRO A 34 8.44 -1.59 2.79
CA PRO A 34 9.21 -2.83 2.96
C PRO A 34 9.71 -3.41 1.63
N VAL A 35 8.93 -3.39 0.56
CA VAL A 35 9.41 -3.90 -0.75
C VAL A 35 10.51 -3.02 -1.32
N ARG A 36 10.40 -1.67 -1.20
CA ARG A 36 11.45 -0.75 -1.61
C ARG A 36 12.74 -0.99 -0.83
N ASP A 37 12.64 -1.06 0.51
CA ASP A 37 13.81 -1.22 1.38
C ASP A 37 14.49 -2.58 1.16
N LEU A 38 13.73 -3.67 1.02
CA LEU A 38 14.27 -4.99 0.73
C LEU A 38 15.07 -5.01 -0.58
N ILE A 39 14.50 -4.46 -1.65
CA ILE A 39 15.16 -4.38 -2.95
C ILE A 39 16.44 -3.53 -2.84
N ALA A 40 16.35 -2.37 -2.19
CA ALA A 40 17.50 -1.50 -2.00
C ALA A 40 18.62 -2.19 -1.23
N TYR A 41 18.32 -2.83 -0.09
CA TYR A 41 19.34 -3.51 0.72
C TYR A 41 20.00 -4.67 -0.04
N LYS A 42 19.22 -5.46 -0.77
CA LYS A 42 19.78 -6.54 -1.60
C LYS A 42 20.69 -6.04 -2.71
N LEU A 43 20.28 -5.01 -3.43
CA LEU A 43 21.06 -4.47 -4.54
C LEU A 43 22.29 -3.68 -4.08
N LEU A 44 22.24 -3.09 -2.89
CA LEU A 44 23.38 -2.41 -2.25
C LEU A 44 24.28 -3.38 -1.45
N GLY A 45 23.96 -4.69 -1.42
CA GLY A 45 24.73 -5.69 -0.67
C GLY A 45 24.65 -5.54 0.85
N MET A 46 23.56 -4.95 1.37
CA MET A 46 23.37 -4.72 2.80
C MET A 46 22.62 -5.88 3.46
N PRO A 47 23.09 -6.40 4.59
CA PRO A 47 22.32 -7.32 5.42
C PRO A 47 21.11 -6.59 6.03
N TYR A 48 20.00 -7.29 6.19
CA TYR A 48 18.75 -6.73 6.72
C TYR A 48 17.97 -7.78 7.52
N ASN A 49 17.13 -7.27 8.41
CA ASN A 49 16.18 -8.06 9.19
C ASN A 49 14.79 -7.42 9.21
N TRP A 50 13.77 -8.24 9.42
CA TRP A 50 12.47 -7.77 9.87
C TRP A 50 12.53 -7.53 11.37
N GLU A 51 12.21 -6.32 11.80
CA GLU A 51 12.16 -5.96 13.22
C GLU A 51 10.96 -5.07 13.51
N ILE A 52 10.57 -4.99 14.78
CA ILE A 52 9.53 -4.04 15.19
C ILE A 52 10.11 -2.63 15.11
N ASP A 53 9.37 -1.73 14.43
CA ASP A 53 9.72 -0.32 14.40
C ASP A 53 9.77 0.24 15.83
N TRP A 54 10.96 0.54 16.29
CA TRP A 54 11.22 1.01 17.65
C TRP A 54 10.55 2.35 17.96
N MET A 55 10.22 3.16 16.95
CA MET A 55 9.54 4.45 17.13
C MET A 55 8.04 4.28 17.37
N SER A 56 7.40 3.37 16.66
CA SER A 56 5.95 3.15 16.74
C SER A 56 5.57 2.00 17.65
N GLY A 57 6.41 0.95 17.73
CA GLY A 57 6.09 -0.28 18.45
C GLY A 57 4.92 -1.09 17.85
N THR A 58 4.36 -0.62 16.72
CA THR A 58 3.08 -1.09 16.18
C THR A 58 3.17 -1.71 14.80
N THR A 59 4.35 -1.68 14.17
CA THR A 59 4.58 -2.25 12.85
C THR A 59 5.93 -2.94 12.76
N TYR A 60 6.00 -3.99 11.93
CA TYR A 60 7.27 -4.54 11.48
C TYR A 60 7.77 -3.73 10.29
N ILE A 61 9.07 -3.47 10.28
CA ILE A 61 9.79 -2.82 9.19
C ILE A 61 10.99 -3.67 8.77
N ILE A 62 11.48 -3.44 7.57
CA ILE A 62 12.78 -3.99 7.15
C ILE A 62 13.85 -2.96 7.47
N SER A 63 14.81 -3.34 8.29
CA SER A 63 15.93 -2.49 8.72
C SER A 63 17.27 -3.14 8.39
N PRO A 64 18.33 -2.33 8.20
CA PRO A 64 19.68 -2.89 8.05
C PRO A 64 20.07 -3.66 9.30
N ASP A 65 20.67 -4.83 9.11
CA ASP A 65 21.27 -5.61 10.21
C ASP A 65 22.69 -5.09 10.48
N TYR A 66 22.86 -4.48 11.62
CA TYR A 66 24.15 -3.92 12.04
C TYR A 66 25.02 -4.92 12.83
N GLY A 67 24.58 -6.15 13.05
CA GLY A 67 25.35 -7.22 13.74
C GLY A 67 25.89 -6.82 15.12
N GLY A 68 25.26 -5.87 15.81
CA GLY A 68 25.72 -5.33 17.09
C GLY A 68 26.94 -4.40 16.99
N SER A 69 27.41 -4.05 15.79
CA SER A 69 28.55 -3.17 15.53
C SER A 69 28.11 -1.81 14.98
N LYS A 70 28.98 -0.79 15.16
CA LYS A 70 28.77 0.55 14.62
C LYS A 70 28.41 0.47 13.14
N ILE A 71 27.39 1.21 12.74
CA ILE A 71 26.86 1.34 11.37
C ILE A 71 28.02 1.54 10.37
N PRO A 72 28.42 0.50 9.60
CA PRO A 72 29.49 0.65 8.60
C PRO A 72 29.01 1.31 7.31
N PHE A 73 27.69 1.58 7.21
CA PHE A 73 27.03 2.10 6.03
C PHE A 73 26.52 3.51 6.30
N PRO A 74 26.63 4.45 5.37
CA PRO A 74 26.13 5.81 5.53
C PRO A 74 24.59 5.83 5.50
N TYR A 75 23.96 5.35 6.58
CA TYR A 75 22.52 5.20 6.68
C TYR A 75 21.76 6.51 6.48
N GLN A 76 22.35 7.63 6.89
CA GLN A 76 21.77 8.96 6.66
C GLN A 76 21.71 9.28 5.15
N ASP A 77 22.76 8.93 4.40
CA ASP A 77 22.78 9.12 2.95
C ASP A 77 21.79 8.18 2.25
N TYR A 78 21.62 6.96 2.79
CA TYR A 78 20.57 6.04 2.33
C TYR A 78 19.17 6.64 2.56
N LEU A 79 18.90 7.15 3.74
CA LEU A 79 17.60 7.77 4.06
C LEU A 79 17.35 9.01 3.20
N ALA A 80 18.37 9.81 2.94
CA ALA A 80 18.25 10.98 2.08
C ALA A 80 17.86 10.62 0.63
N LYS A 81 18.21 9.43 0.16
CA LYS A 81 17.87 8.93 -1.17
C LYS A 81 16.60 8.08 -1.22
N ASN A 82 16.05 7.71 -0.07
CA ASN A 82 14.92 6.76 0.02
C ASN A 82 13.80 7.37 0.86
N LEU A 83 13.00 8.22 0.22
CA LEU A 83 11.88 8.93 0.84
C LEU A 83 10.70 7.96 1.11
N CYS A 84 9.79 8.35 1.99
CA CYS A 84 8.53 7.65 2.21
C CYS A 84 7.43 8.68 2.47
N SER A 85 6.98 9.34 1.39
CA SER A 85 6.10 10.52 1.44
C SER A 85 4.61 10.18 1.37
N GLY A 86 4.27 8.88 1.43
CA GLY A 86 2.91 8.41 1.18
C GLY A 86 2.59 8.38 -0.31
N THR A 87 1.38 7.91 -0.68
CA THR A 87 1.06 7.66 -2.09
C THR A 87 1.03 8.94 -2.91
N HIS A 88 0.28 9.94 -2.44
CA HIS A 88 0.20 11.24 -3.11
C HIS A 88 1.56 11.94 -3.15
N GLY A 89 2.23 12.03 -2.00
CA GLY A 89 3.55 12.67 -1.90
C GLY A 89 4.60 12.03 -2.83
N ALA A 90 4.62 10.70 -2.96
CA ALA A 90 5.54 10.01 -3.86
C ALA A 90 5.29 10.37 -5.33
N TYR A 91 4.02 10.41 -5.78
CA TYR A 91 3.70 10.87 -7.14
C TYR A 91 4.08 12.32 -7.37
N MET A 92 3.79 13.21 -6.40
CA MET A 92 4.18 14.62 -6.52
C MET A 92 5.69 14.79 -6.56
N ASN A 93 6.44 14.08 -5.73
CA ASN A 93 7.90 14.10 -5.77
C ASN A 93 8.47 13.59 -7.11
N LEU A 94 7.84 12.56 -7.72
CA LEU A 94 8.22 12.08 -9.05
C LEU A 94 7.93 13.14 -10.13
N ILE A 95 6.76 13.78 -10.09
CA ILE A 95 6.33 14.82 -11.03
C ILE A 95 7.25 16.05 -10.92
N GLU A 96 7.60 16.47 -9.71
CA GLU A 96 8.45 17.63 -9.45
C GLU A 96 9.95 17.35 -9.61
N GLY A 97 10.35 16.11 -9.91
CA GLY A 97 11.75 15.73 -10.08
C GLY A 97 12.55 15.57 -8.79
N LYS A 98 11.88 15.45 -7.64
CA LYS A 98 12.49 15.18 -6.32
C LYS A 98 12.72 13.67 -6.10
N ALA A 99 12.02 12.82 -6.80
CA ALA A 99 12.25 11.39 -6.89
C ALA A 99 12.42 10.97 -8.35
N ASP A 100 13.15 9.89 -8.59
CA ASP A 100 13.42 9.35 -9.92
C ASP A 100 12.59 8.08 -10.19
N VAL A 101 12.41 7.24 -9.18
CA VAL A 101 11.59 6.01 -9.21
C VAL A 101 10.73 5.96 -7.97
N ILE A 102 9.46 5.57 -8.13
CA ILE A 102 8.58 5.38 -6.99
C ILE A 102 7.92 4.00 -7.00
N ILE A 103 7.58 3.51 -5.80
CA ILE A 103 6.70 2.35 -5.61
C ILE A 103 5.47 2.83 -4.82
N ALA A 104 4.34 2.90 -5.50
CA ALA A 104 3.10 3.47 -4.98
C ALA A 104 2.05 2.38 -4.71
N SER A 105 1.19 2.59 -3.74
CA SER A 105 0.15 1.63 -3.33
C SER A 105 -1.02 1.52 -4.31
N ARG A 106 -1.11 2.38 -5.32
CA ARG A 106 -2.11 2.43 -6.39
C ARG A 106 -1.54 3.08 -7.65
N ASP A 107 -2.26 3.03 -8.75
CA ASP A 107 -1.94 3.84 -9.94
C ASP A 107 -2.10 5.34 -9.66
N ILE A 108 -1.57 6.15 -10.56
CA ILE A 108 -1.67 7.61 -10.52
C ILE A 108 -3.14 8.06 -10.56
N SER A 109 -3.54 8.90 -9.62
CA SER A 109 -4.89 9.43 -9.49
C SER A 109 -5.20 10.49 -10.55
N ARG A 110 -6.48 10.89 -10.62
CA ARG A 110 -6.92 11.95 -11.52
C ARG A 110 -6.26 13.30 -11.19
N ASN A 111 -6.11 13.63 -9.91
CA ASN A 111 -5.50 14.90 -9.48
C ASN A 111 -4.01 14.93 -9.82
N GLU A 112 -3.28 13.84 -9.55
CA GLU A 112 -1.87 13.72 -9.90
C GLU A 112 -1.63 13.76 -11.42
N LYS A 113 -2.53 13.14 -12.21
CA LYS A 113 -2.51 13.28 -13.69
C LYS A 113 -2.69 14.73 -14.13
N ALA A 114 -3.57 15.48 -13.49
CA ALA A 114 -3.77 16.89 -13.77
C ALA A 114 -2.51 17.71 -13.45
N SER A 115 -1.92 17.51 -12.26
CA SER A 115 -0.66 18.17 -11.88
C SER A 115 0.50 17.82 -12.83
N ALA A 116 0.62 16.56 -13.24
CA ALA A 116 1.61 16.14 -14.22
C ALA A 116 1.41 16.83 -15.56
N ALA A 117 0.17 16.97 -16.02
CA ALA A 117 -0.15 17.64 -17.26
C ALA A 117 0.16 19.16 -17.20
N GLU A 118 -0.14 19.82 -16.09
CA GLU A 118 0.19 21.24 -15.87
C GLU A 118 1.70 21.50 -15.96
N LEU A 119 2.52 20.56 -15.45
CA LEU A 119 3.98 20.65 -15.51
C LEU A 119 4.60 20.05 -16.79
N GLY A 120 3.76 19.53 -17.69
CA GLY A 120 4.23 18.90 -18.93
C GLY A 120 4.99 17.58 -18.70
N VAL A 121 4.78 16.92 -17.57
CA VAL A 121 5.47 15.68 -17.19
C VAL A 121 4.62 14.47 -17.55
N GLY A 122 5.15 13.60 -18.42
CA GLY A 122 4.57 12.28 -18.65
C GLY A 122 5.15 11.24 -17.70
N LEU A 123 4.32 10.36 -17.15
CA LEU A 123 4.75 9.23 -16.34
C LEU A 123 4.54 7.90 -17.07
N GLU A 124 5.48 6.98 -16.88
CA GLU A 124 5.35 5.56 -17.17
C GLU A 124 5.04 4.85 -15.87
N THR A 125 3.86 4.20 -15.79
CA THR A 125 3.42 3.47 -14.61
C THR A 125 3.08 2.03 -15.00
N ALA A 126 3.43 1.07 -14.16
CA ALA A 126 3.07 -0.32 -14.39
C ALA A 126 2.75 -1.03 -13.07
N PRO A 127 1.76 -1.96 -13.08
CA PRO A 127 1.42 -2.76 -11.91
C PRO A 127 2.57 -3.72 -11.58
N LEU A 128 3.00 -3.73 -10.32
CA LEU A 128 4.18 -4.44 -9.84
C LEU A 128 3.84 -5.68 -9.01
N ALA A 129 2.88 -5.56 -8.11
CA ALA A 129 2.46 -6.66 -7.25
C ALA A 129 0.96 -6.55 -6.91
N ILE A 130 0.38 -7.69 -6.54
CA ILE A 130 -1.01 -7.80 -6.11
C ILE A 130 -1.11 -7.41 -4.63
N ASP A 131 -2.12 -6.64 -4.30
CA ASP A 131 -2.58 -6.30 -2.97
C ASP A 131 -4.12 -6.30 -2.97
N ALA A 132 -4.75 -5.94 -1.87
CA ALA A 132 -6.20 -5.76 -1.78
C ALA A 132 -6.54 -4.71 -0.74
N LEU A 133 -7.73 -4.11 -0.86
CA LEU A 133 -8.34 -3.39 0.25
C LEU A 133 -9.17 -4.39 1.06
N VAL A 134 -8.85 -4.53 2.35
CA VAL A 134 -9.53 -5.43 3.27
C VAL A 134 -10.24 -4.65 4.36
N PHE A 135 -11.33 -5.20 4.87
CA PHE A 135 -12.09 -4.62 5.98
C PHE A 135 -11.72 -5.32 7.27
N ILE A 136 -11.53 -4.52 8.30
CA ILE A 136 -11.09 -4.97 9.62
C ILE A 136 -12.08 -4.55 10.70
N VAL A 137 -12.25 -5.42 11.70
CA VAL A 137 -13.11 -5.22 12.87
C VAL A 137 -12.40 -5.68 14.14
N ASN A 138 -12.90 -5.27 15.29
CA ASN A 138 -12.46 -5.84 16.56
C ASN A 138 -12.75 -7.37 16.59
N PRO A 139 -11.85 -8.21 17.13
CA PRO A 139 -12.06 -9.67 17.20
C PRO A 139 -13.32 -10.10 17.95
N LYS A 140 -13.85 -9.28 18.85
CA LYS A 140 -15.09 -9.53 19.58
C LYS A 140 -16.36 -9.31 18.72
N ASN A 141 -16.24 -8.62 17.58
CA ASN A 141 -17.36 -8.47 16.66
C ASN A 141 -17.78 -9.83 16.10
N PRO A 142 -19.05 -10.26 16.27
CA PRO A 142 -19.48 -11.56 15.79
C PRO A 142 -19.62 -11.67 14.27
N VAL A 143 -19.72 -10.53 13.56
CA VAL A 143 -19.81 -10.51 12.09
C VAL A 143 -18.42 -10.77 11.51
N LYS A 144 -18.31 -11.84 10.71
CA LYS A 144 -17.06 -12.26 10.06
C LYS A 144 -17.13 -12.22 8.54
N ASN A 145 -18.29 -11.89 7.99
CA ASN A 145 -18.54 -11.77 6.56
C ASN A 145 -19.57 -10.69 6.28
N LEU A 146 -19.30 -9.88 5.26
CA LEU A 146 -20.25 -8.95 4.69
C LEU A 146 -20.32 -9.16 3.17
N THR A 147 -21.43 -8.78 2.55
CA THR A 147 -21.44 -8.65 1.09
C THR A 147 -20.79 -7.30 0.69
N ALA A 148 -20.32 -7.22 -0.54
CA ALA A 148 -19.79 -5.95 -1.09
C ALA A 148 -20.86 -4.83 -1.05
N ASP A 149 -22.14 -5.18 -1.26
CA ASP A 149 -23.25 -4.26 -1.15
C ASP A 149 -23.47 -3.78 0.29
N GLN A 150 -23.41 -4.67 1.29
CA GLN A 150 -23.49 -4.30 2.71
C GLN A 150 -22.36 -3.37 3.12
N VAL A 151 -21.14 -3.62 2.65
CA VAL A 151 -20.02 -2.69 2.89
C VAL A 151 -20.34 -1.29 2.35
N ARG A 152 -20.79 -1.19 1.09
CA ARG A 152 -21.18 0.10 0.51
C ARG A 152 -22.28 0.79 1.33
N LYS A 153 -23.32 0.05 1.71
CA LYS A 153 -24.44 0.57 2.52
C LYS A 153 -24.02 1.05 3.91
N ILE A 154 -23.04 0.39 4.53
CA ILE A 154 -22.46 0.86 5.79
C ILE A 154 -21.76 2.21 5.57
N TYR A 155 -20.96 2.33 4.53
CA TYR A 155 -20.20 3.57 4.27
C TYR A 155 -21.01 4.68 3.58
N THR A 156 -22.21 4.40 3.07
CA THR A 156 -23.20 5.43 2.67
C THR A 156 -24.15 5.81 3.80
N GLY A 157 -24.15 5.08 4.93
CA GLY A 157 -25.05 5.33 6.06
C GLY A 157 -26.45 4.71 5.90
N GLU A 158 -26.67 3.86 4.88
CA GLU A 158 -27.93 3.14 4.72
C GLU A 158 -28.07 1.99 5.75
N ILE A 159 -26.97 1.35 6.13
CA ILE A 159 -26.88 0.34 7.20
C ILE A 159 -26.10 0.99 8.35
N THR A 160 -26.76 1.16 9.48
CA THR A 160 -26.18 1.84 10.64
C THR A 160 -26.09 0.97 11.89
N ASN A 161 -26.63 -0.23 11.86
CA ASN A 161 -26.66 -1.14 13.01
C ASN A 161 -26.21 -2.53 12.60
N TRP A 162 -25.32 -3.14 13.43
CA TRP A 162 -24.79 -4.47 13.17
C TRP A 162 -25.87 -5.57 13.06
N LYS A 163 -27.03 -5.42 13.72
CA LYS A 163 -28.13 -6.37 13.61
C LYS A 163 -28.68 -6.54 12.19
N GLU A 164 -28.56 -5.49 11.36
CA GLU A 164 -29.02 -5.50 9.97
C GLU A 164 -28.17 -6.44 9.09
N VAL A 165 -26.98 -6.79 9.57
CA VAL A 165 -26.04 -7.69 8.89
C VAL A 165 -25.74 -8.96 9.71
N GLY A 166 -26.62 -9.29 10.67
CA GLY A 166 -26.55 -10.52 11.46
C GLY A 166 -25.68 -10.43 12.71
N GLY A 167 -25.28 -9.24 13.11
CA GLY A 167 -24.54 -8.97 14.34
C GLY A 167 -25.45 -8.60 15.53
N VAL A 168 -24.87 -7.99 16.55
CA VAL A 168 -25.57 -7.52 17.76
C VAL A 168 -26.35 -6.23 17.48
N ASP A 169 -27.32 -5.93 18.33
CA ASP A 169 -28.06 -4.67 18.26
C ASP A 169 -27.19 -3.50 18.80
N HIS A 170 -26.34 -2.98 17.94
CA HIS A 170 -25.46 -1.84 18.24
C HIS A 170 -25.14 -1.04 16.98
N THR A 171 -25.00 0.25 17.12
CA THR A 171 -24.61 1.18 16.03
C THR A 171 -23.22 0.82 15.50
N ILE A 172 -23.07 0.89 14.17
CA ILE A 172 -21.78 0.70 13.49
C ILE A 172 -21.01 2.03 13.48
N THR A 173 -19.74 2.01 13.82
CA THR A 173 -18.83 3.16 13.65
C THR A 173 -17.92 2.93 12.42
N PRO A 174 -18.25 3.48 11.24
CA PRO A 174 -17.39 3.34 10.06
C PRO A 174 -16.24 4.36 10.12
N TYR A 175 -15.01 3.85 10.21
CA TYR A 175 -13.81 4.70 10.18
C TYR A 175 -13.42 5.04 8.75
N ILE A 176 -13.20 6.32 8.47
CA ILE A 176 -12.84 6.88 7.16
C ILE A 176 -11.41 7.42 7.25
N ARG A 177 -10.67 7.29 6.16
CA ARG A 177 -9.30 7.78 6.06
C ARG A 177 -9.25 9.19 5.48
N ASP A 178 -8.12 9.86 5.68
CA ASP A 178 -7.78 11.12 5.05
C ASP A 178 -7.86 11.03 3.51
N ALA A 179 -8.30 12.11 2.86
CA ALA A 179 -8.47 12.18 1.40
C ALA A 179 -7.20 11.88 0.60
N ASP A 180 -6.01 12.22 1.16
CA ASP A 180 -4.71 11.96 0.52
C ASP A 180 -4.18 10.54 0.77
N SER A 181 -4.92 9.74 1.54
CA SER A 181 -4.57 8.35 1.82
C SER A 181 -4.78 7.47 0.59
N GLY A 182 -3.76 6.67 0.22
CA GLY A 182 -3.91 5.66 -0.82
C GLY A 182 -4.98 4.60 -0.51
N SER A 183 -5.29 4.37 0.78
CA SER A 183 -6.40 3.49 1.18
C SER A 183 -7.76 4.14 0.96
N GLN A 184 -7.87 5.46 1.17
CA GLN A 184 -9.08 6.22 0.88
C GLN A 184 -9.39 6.20 -0.63
N GLU A 185 -8.41 6.50 -1.46
CA GLU A 185 -8.57 6.45 -2.92
C GLU A 185 -9.00 5.04 -3.39
N LYS A 186 -8.42 3.98 -2.81
CA LYS A 186 -8.87 2.60 -3.10
C LYS A 186 -10.31 2.36 -2.63
N MET A 187 -10.69 2.88 -1.46
CA MET A 187 -12.07 2.79 -0.97
C MET A 187 -13.04 3.45 -1.93
N GLU A 188 -12.76 4.65 -2.39
CA GLU A 188 -13.60 5.41 -3.31
C GLU A 188 -13.70 4.75 -4.69
N THR A 189 -12.57 4.29 -5.23
CA THR A 189 -12.50 3.78 -6.61
C THR A 189 -12.91 2.32 -6.74
N LEU A 190 -12.49 1.43 -5.83
CA LEU A 190 -12.76 -0.02 -5.92
C LEU A 190 -14.07 -0.39 -5.23
N VAL A 191 -14.36 0.20 -4.09
CA VAL A 191 -15.51 -0.20 -3.26
C VAL A 191 -16.72 0.66 -3.57
N MET A 192 -16.60 1.97 -3.42
CA MET A 192 -17.74 2.91 -3.54
C MET A 192 -18.16 3.16 -5.00
N GLN A 193 -17.24 3.13 -5.94
CA GLN A 193 -17.52 3.22 -7.39
C GLN A 193 -18.44 4.39 -7.77
N GLY A 194 -18.20 5.56 -7.16
CA GLY A 194 -18.96 6.79 -7.39
C GLY A 194 -20.11 7.02 -6.41
N LEU A 195 -20.39 6.10 -5.49
CA LEU A 195 -21.30 6.36 -4.38
C LEU A 195 -20.66 7.36 -3.42
N THR A 196 -21.46 8.26 -2.89
CA THR A 196 -21.03 9.24 -1.88
C THR A 196 -20.95 8.56 -0.53
N MET A 197 -19.80 8.63 0.11
CA MET A 197 -19.62 8.17 1.48
C MET A 197 -20.34 9.14 2.44
N ILE A 198 -20.62 8.67 3.65
CA ILE A 198 -21.22 9.47 4.74
C ILE A 198 -20.52 10.82 4.81
N ASP A 199 -21.33 11.90 4.90
CA ASP A 199 -20.79 13.25 5.01
C ASP A 199 -20.03 13.40 6.34
N ARG A 200 -18.80 13.86 6.25
CA ARG A 200 -17.89 14.09 7.37
C ARG A 200 -18.36 15.19 8.33
N THR A 201 -19.41 15.93 7.97
CA THR A 201 -20.00 17.02 8.77
C THR A 201 -21.33 16.62 9.41
N ASP A 202 -21.87 15.43 9.15
CA ASP A 202 -23.14 15.00 9.72
C ASP A 202 -22.94 14.55 11.18
N GLU A 203 -23.39 15.40 12.12
CA GLU A 203 -23.31 15.17 13.56
C GLU A 203 -24.07 13.91 14.05
N ASN A 204 -24.95 13.32 13.21
CA ASN A 204 -25.68 12.11 13.53
C ASN A 204 -24.90 10.83 13.29
N TYR A 205 -23.76 10.90 12.63
CA TYR A 205 -22.89 9.75 12.38
C TYR A 205 -21.60 9.91 13.16
N MET A 206 -21.36 9.00 14.11
CA MET A 206 -20.05 8.87 14.76
C MET A 206 -19.09 8.21 13.76
N TYR A 207 -18.52 9.00 12.88
CA TYR A 207 -17.34 8.60 12.14
C TYR A 207 -16.17 9.45 12.64
N GLU A 208 -15.04 8.85 12.74
CA GLU A 208 -13.80 9.56 13.04
C GLU A 208 -12.88 9.54 11.82
N ILE A 209 -12.46 10.74 11.37
CA ILE A 209 -11.28 10.82 10.51
C ILE A 209 -10.10 10.47 11.38
N ILE A 210 -9.76 9.18 11.36
CA ILE A 210 -8.57 8.72 12.02
C ILE A 210 -7.40 9.16 11.16
N GLY A 211 -6.63 10.05 11.69
CA GLY A 211 -5.46 10.73 11.10
C GLY A 211 -4.72 10.06 9.96
N SER A 212 -3.81 10.75 9.36
CA SER A 212 -3.07 10.31 8.16
C SER A 212 -2.28 9.00 8.32
N GLN A 213 -2.09 8.52 9.56
CA GLN A 213 -1.28 7.33 9.83
C GLN A 213 -2.02 6.03 9.49
N MET A 214 -1.33 5.12 8.81
CA MET A 214 -1.86 3.80 8.42
C MET A 214 -2.31 2.94 9.60
N ILE A 215 -1.73 3.17 10.79
CA ILE A 215 -2.02 2.41 12.01
C ILE A 215 -3.31 2.87 12.71
N SER A 216 -3.80 4.07 12.42
CA SER A 216 -4.94 4.67 13.15
C SER A 216 -6.20 3.80 13.18
N PRO A 217 -6.64 3.11 12.08
CA PRO A 217 -7.79 2.20 12.14
C PRO A 217 -7.63 1.09 13.18
N TYR A 218 -6.41 0.57 13.33
CA TYR A 218 -6.12 -0.50 14.26
C TYR A 218 -6.22 -0.04 15.71
N ALA A 219 -5.65 1.14 16.02
CA ALA A 219 -5.69 1.71 17.35
C ALA A 219 -7.15 1.99 17.79
N GLN A 220 -8.00 2.47 16.90
CA GLN A 220 -9.41 2.67 17.19
C GLN A 220 -10.14 1.34 17.42
N LEU A 221 -9.91 0.35 16.55
CA LEU A 221 -10.57 -0.95 16.65
C LEU A 221 -10.13 -1.78 17.87
N GLU A 222 -9.00 -1.48 18.51
CA GLU A 222 -8.63 -2.12 19.80
C GLU A 222 -9.58 -1.75 20.92
N ILE A 223 -10.15 -0.54 20.88
CA ILE A 223 -11.03 0.00 21.93
C ILE A 223 -12.50 0.04 21.51
N ASP A 224 -12.80 0.04 20.21
CA ASP A 224 -14.17 0.04 19.67
C ASP A 224 -14.54 -1.35 19.11
N GLU A 225 -15.38 -2.08 19.86
CA GLU A 225 -15.87 -3.40 19.46
C GLU A 225 -16.86 -3.35 18.27
N TYR A 226 -17.40 -2.15 17.96
CA TYR A 226 -18.46 -1.95 16.97
C TYR A 226 -18.01 -1.13 15.76
N GLY A 227 -16.73 -0.80 15.74
CA GLY A 227 -16.12 -0.14 14.59
C GLY A 227 -15.88 -1.07 13.40
N ILE A 228 -15.79 -0.47 12.23
CA ILE A 228 -15.30 -1.10 11.00
C ILE A 228 -14.32 -0.15 10.31
N GLY A 229 -13.15 -0.67 9.94
CA GLY A 229 -12.12 0.08 9.21
C GLY A 229 -11.69 -0.66 7.96
N TYR A 230 -10.81 -0.05 7.17
CA TYR A 230 -10.20 -0.67 5.99
C TYR A 230 -8.73 -0.35 5.90
N THR A 231 -7.99 -1.29 5.28
CA THR A 231 -6.53 -1.24 5.19
C THR A 231 -6.04 -2.07 4.01
N PRO A 232 -4.80 -1.86 3.50
CA PRO A 232 -4.20 -2.79 2.56
C PRO A 232 -3.96 -4.16 3.21
N PHE A 233 -4.21 -5.24 2.46
CA PHE A 233 -3.98 -6.61 2.90
C PHE A 233 -2.53 -6.84 3.34
N PHE A 234 -1.57 -6.36 2.55
CA PHE A 234 -0.15 -6.46 2.90
C PHE A 234 0.17 -5.76 4.23
N TYR A 235 -0.34 -4.55 4.44
CA TYR A 235 -0.09 -3.81 5.67
C TYR A 235 -0.59 -4.59 6.90
N CYS A 236 -1.81 -5.15 6.81
CA CYS A 236 -2.39 -5.96 7.87
C CYS A 236 -1.58 -7.23 8.14
N THR A 237 -1.19 -7.97 7.09
CA THR A 237 -0.61 -9.32 7.22
C THR A 237 0.91 -9.34 7.38
N ALA A 238 1.62 -8.32 6.89
CA ALA A 238 3.07 -8.28 6.89
C ALA A 238 3.65 -7.22 7.83
N MET A 239 3.01 -6.06 7.98
CA MET A 239 3.55 -4.98 8.80
C MET A 239 2.94 -4.95 10.20
N VAL A 240 1.62 -5.06 10.35
CA VAL A 240 0.97 -5.07 11.67
C VAL A 240 1.02 -6.46 12.30
N ARG A 241 0.68 -7.50 11.54
CA ARG A 241 0.70 -8.91 11.96
C ARG A 241 -0.04 -9.13 13.30
N ASP A 242 0.70 -9.57 14.31
CA ASP A 242 0.28 -9.92 15.67
C ASP A 242 0.46 -8.78 16.70
N LEU A 243 0.98 -7.64 16.26
CA LEU A 243 1.20 -6.48 17.15
C LEU A 243 -0.11 -5.81 17.57
N MET A 244 -1.13 -5.86 16.71
CA MET A 244 -2.46 -5.32 17.01
C MET A 244 -3.55 -6.33 16.61
N ARG A 245 -4.56 -6.47 17.46
CA ARG A 245 -5.60 -7.49 17.30
C ARG A 245 -6.79 -6.94 16.51
N VAL A 246 -6.87 -7.33 15.25
CA VAL A 246 -8.05 -7.11 14.40
C VAL A 246 -8.36 -8.38 13.62
N ASP A 247 -9.63 -8.58 13.26
CA ASP A 247 -10.06 -9.63 12.33
C ASP A 247 -10.36 -9.03 10.98
N MET A 248 -9.87 -9.67 9.92
CA MET A 248 -10.26 -9.35 8.55
C MET A 248 -11.58 -10.01 8.20
N LEU A 249 -12.49 -9.23 7.63
CA LEU A 249 -13.77 -9.75 7.14
C LEU A 249 -13.62 -10.48 5.81
N SER A 250 -14.34 -11.59 5.65
CA SER A 250 -14.64 -12.13 4.34
C SER A 250 -15.62 -11.21 3.61
N ILE A 251 -15.51 -11.11 2.28
CA ILE A 251 -16.45 -10.36 1.46
C ILE A 251 -17.07 -11.30 0.43
N ASP A 252 -18.41 -11.30 0.35
CA ASP A 252 -19.18 -12.23 -0.48
C ASP A 252 -18.80 -13.71 -0.23
N GLY A 253 -18.49 -14.04 1.02
CA GLY A 253 -18.07 -15.37 1.44
C GLY A 253 -16.60 -15.71 1.12
N VAL A 254 -15.82 -14.78 0.56
CA VAL A 254 -14.42 -14.99 0.20
C VAL A 254 -13.50 -14.33 1.23
N ALA A 255 -12.70 -15.14 1.93
CA ALA A 255 -11.68 -14.63 2.84
C ALA A 255 -10.51 -14.00 2.06
N PRO A 256 -9.94 -12.87 2.53
CA PRO A 256 -8.74 -12.27 1.94
C PRO A 256 -7.51 -13.11 2.28
N THR A 257 -7.06 -13.90 1.33
CA THR A 257 -5.85 -14.75 1.42
C THR A 257 -4.98 -14.53 0.19
N LYS A 258 -3.68 -14.85 0.28
CA LYS A 258 -2.80 -14.78 -0.91
C LYS A 258 -3.34 -15.57 -2.10
N GLU A 259 -4.02 -16.70 -1.85
CA GLU A 259 -4.63 -17.52 -2.89
C GLU A 259 -5.87 -16.85 -3.51
N SER A 260 -6.79 -16.33 -2.68
CA SER A 260 -7.99 -15.65 -3.17
C SER A 260 -7.65 -14.35 -3.93
N LEU A 261 -6.58 -13.66 -3.53
CA LEU A 261 -6.07 -12.48 -4.24
C LEU A 261 -5.45 -12.88 -5.60
N ARG A 262 -4.56 -13.88 -5.63
CA ARG A 262 -3.96 -14.37 -6.89
C ARG A 262 -4.99 -14.85 -7.90
N SER A 263 -6.02 -15.54 -7.42
CA SER A 263 -7.10 -16.06 -8.27
C SER A 263 -8.16 -15.01 -8.59
N ASN A 264 -7.99 -13.77 -8.13
CA ASN A 264 -8.95 -12.66 -8.29
C ASN A 264 -10.37 -13.00 -7.82
N LYS A 265 -10.49 -13.89 -6.81
CA LYS A 265 -11.77 -14.26 -6.20
C LYS A 265 -12.23 -13.26 -5.15
N TYR A 266 -11.29 -12.64 -4.41
CA TYR A 266 -11.62 -11.59 -3.47
C TYR A 266 -12.05 -10.32 -4.23
N PRO A 267 -13.17 -9.65 -3.86
CA PRO A 267 -13.75 -8.60 -4.71
C PRO A 267 -12.91 -7.34 -4.86
N PHE A 268 -12.11 -7.00 -3.85
CA PHE A 268 -11.40 -5.72 -3.78
C PHE A 268 -9.88 -5.89 -3.97
N VAL A 269 -9.51 -6.72 -4.94
CA VAL A 269 -8.11 -6.87 -5.36
C VAL A 269 -7.63 -5.59 -6.01
N SER A 270 -6.41 -5.19 -5.68
CA SER A 270 -5.71 -4.03 -6.23
C SER A 270 -4.26 -4.39 -6.56
N SER A 271 -3.52 -3.44 -7.10
CA SER A 271 -2.10 -3.59 -7.34
C SER A 271 -1.33 -2.44 -6.68
N ILE A 272 -0.07 -2.70 -6.36
CA ILE A 272 0.93 -1.64 -6.18
C ILE A 272 1.60 -1.40 -7.53
N TYR A 273 2.13 -0.19 -7.72
CA TYR A 273 2.67 0.27 -8.99
C TYR A 273 4.09 0.77 -8.83
N ALA A 274 4.92 0.54 -9.83
CA ALA A 274 6.16 1.27 -10.00
C ALA A 274 5.95 2.37 -11.04
N ALA A 275 6.63 3.52 -10.88
CA ALA A 275 6.55 4.61 -11.84
C ALA A 275 7.89 5.35 -11.99
N VAL A 276 8.11 5.86 -13.22
CA VAL A 276 9.21 6.76 -13.59
C VAL A 276 8.70 7.86 -14.53
N ARG A 277 9.46 8.92 -14.72
CA ARG A 277 9.16 9.90 -15.77
C ARG A 277 9.41 9.30 -17.14
N LYS A 278 8.54 9.56 -18.13
CA LYS A 278 8.73 9.13 -19.53
C LYS A 278 9.99 9.72 -20.19
N THR A 279 10.47 10.83 -19.68
CA THR A 279 11.69 11.48 -20.14
C THR A 279 12.95 10.94 -19.45
N GLU A 280 12.80 9.95 -18.58
CA GLU A 280 13.96 9.35 -17.89
C GLU A 280 14.90 8.70 -18.90
N ASN A 281 16.19 8.95 -18.75
CA ASN A 281 17.20 8.34 -19.63
C ASN A 281 17.23 6.82 -19.36
N HIS A 282 17.02 6.03 -20.41
CA HIS A 282 17.00 4.56 -20.33
C HIS A 282 18.33 3.96 -19.86
N GLU A 283 19.43 4.69 -19.98
CA GLU A 283 20.73 4.27 -19.44
C GLU A 283 20.96 4.72 -17.99
N SER A 284 20.07 5.52 -17.42
CA SER A 284 20.17 5.94 -16.02
C SER A 284 19.96 4.77 -15.06
N MET A 285 20.51 4.88 -13.84
CA MET A 285 20.27 3.89 -12.80
C MET A 285 18.78 3.86 -12.39
N ALA A 286 18.09 4.99 -12.45
CA ALA A 286 16.66 5.08 -12.18
C ALA A 286 15.84 4.19 -13.12
N TYR A 287 16.05 4.30 -14.44
CA TYR A 287 15.34 3.50 -15.41
C TYR A 287 15.74 2.01 -15.33
N LYS A 288 17.02 1.72 -15.12
CA LYS A 288 17.50 0.34 -14.90
C LYS A 288 16.87 -0.30 -13.65
N LEU A 289 16.75 0.45 -12.56
CA LEU A 289 16.05 -0.01 -11.36
C LEU A 289 14.57 -0.26 -11.65
N TYR A 290 13.88 0.66 -12.33
CA TYR A 290 12.48 0.49 -12.74
C TYR A 290 12.30 -0.80 -13.57
N GLN A 291 13.14 -1.03 -14.56
CA GLN A 291 13.09 -2.25 -15.40
C GLN A 291 13.38 -3.52 -14.57
N PHE A 292 14.36 -3.45 -13.65
CA PHE A 292 14.72 -4.57 -12.78
C PHE A 292 13.53 -5.07 -11.95
N LEU A 293 12.64 -4.18 -11.49
CA LEU A 293 11.47 -4.55 -10.71
C LEU A 293 10.57 -5.58 -11.42
N PHE A 294 10.57 -5.59 -12.75
CA PHE A 294 9.75 -6.48 -13.59
C PHE A 294 10.51 -7.73 -14.06
N THR A 295 11.77 -7.90 -13.68
CA THR A 295 12.53 -9.12 -13.96
C THR A 295 12.12 -10.25 -13.01
N LYS A 296 12.50 -11.49 -13.35
CA LYS A 296 12.30 -12.63 -12.44
C LYS A 296 12.92 -12.38 -11.06
N LYS A 297 14.14 -11.80 -11.01
CA LYS A 297 14.83 -11.48 -9.74
C LYS A 297 14.08 -10.40 -8.95
N GLY A 298 13.61 -9.35 -9.61
CA GLY A 298 12.77 -8.34 -8.99
C GLY A 298 11.48 -8.95 -8.41
N ALA A 299 10.80 -9.81 -9.17
CA ALA A 299 9.61 -10.52 -8.72
C ALA A 299 9.88 -11.43 -7.49
N ASP A 300 11.01 -12.14 -7.49
CA ASP A 300 11.40 -13.00 -6.36
C ASP A 300 11.66 -12.15 -5.09
N MET A 301 12.26 -10.97 -5.22
CA MET A 301 12.45 -10.02 -4.10
C MET A 301 11.11 -9.43 -3.62
N ILE A 302 10.17 -9.16 -4.53
CA ILE A 302 8.83 -8.70 -4.19
C ILE A 302 8.08 -9.78 -3.39
N ASP A 303 8.11 -11.04 -3.83
CA ASP A 303 7.51 -12.16 -3.09
C ASP A 303 8.15 -12.33 -1.70
N GLU A 304 9.48 -12.15 -1.59
CA GLU A 304 10.21 -12.20 -0.32
C GLU A 304 9.82 -11.07 0.63
N SER A 305 9.50 -9.88 0.13
CA SER A 305 8.98 -8.78 0.95
C SER A 305 7.62 -9.09 1.58
N GLY A 306 6.93 -10.12 1.09
CA GLY A 306 5.60 -10.54 1.54
C GLY A 306 4.45 -10.16 0.60
N TYR A 307 4.69 -9.29 -0.39
CA TYR A 307 3.75 -9.02 -1.47
C TYR A 307 3.53 -10.24 -2.37
N ILE A 308 2.69 -10.11 -3.37
CA ILE A 308 2.43 -11.13 -4.39
C ILE A 308 2.86 -10.54 -5.73
N ALA A 309 4.04 -10.91 -6.22
CA ALA A 309 4.55 -10.39 -7.49
C ALA A 309 3.62 -10.74 -8.66
N ILE A 310 3.45 -9.78 -9.59
CA ILE A 310 2.81 -10.02 -10.90
C ILE A 310 3.88 -10.62 -11.82
N ARG A 311 3.56 -11.76 -12.47
CA ARG A 311 4.48 -12.50 -13.35
C ARG A 311 3.88 -12.66 -14.74
#